data_8924170dff426412d29adb44f91564a3
#
_entry.id   8924170dff426412d29adb44f91564a3
#
_cell.length_a   1.000
_cell.length_b   1.000
_cell.length_c   1.000
_cell.angle_alpha   90.00
_cell.angle_beta   90.00
_cell.angle_gamma   90.00
#
_symmetry.space_group_name_H-M   'P 1'
#
loop_
_entity.id
_entity.type
_entity.pdbx_description
1 polymer ?
#
loop_
_entity_poly.entity_id
_entity_poly.type
_entity_poly.pdbx_seq_one_letter_code
_entity_poly.pdbx_strand_id
1 'polypeptide(L)'
;MSLPDVADTSIEPLVGPRLPEPAASAAESLAATRRKFILATGTLGLGAAAAPLSRRVYAQGKAPMNIGFWMFENPQQRPWVHKRVKMYMEKNPNVKVDFQAFPFSDLGKKLSVGFATGTAPEGFITGDWLMPTWMSKGLLAPLDVTKLGYPTMKAYTDDYPPAFVEGAVIKGKAYGFPLWFYGFSNYLNTRHFKEVGLDPIKDAPQTWEQLGEVAKRLTIKEGNKFVRQGYKFAMHASIWTMIQFNPILTQCGGAYFDKNGKCIVNNAAGLKAMTIRASFAKQYGAEDPADSIATNPLPAMDWLKERNSMFISHPLPLVAIKSQNQKMFDERYFRAARAPGVEAGKGYTTTYGFNFVVSARAPSDKQAALHDMYRFILSDAADCWTDTAPFPLARKSGWADNPEVKAFPDIDEIIASRDRGVFHPRTVVFTELADAMHKAVQKILLSNMDIKTALNEAAAEVDRASAAAKKA
;
A
#
# COMPACT_ATOMS: atom_id res chain seq x y z
N MET A 1 -20.95 21.46 -55.56
CA MET A 1 -20.63 20.01 -55.57
C MET A 1 -20.79 19.56 -54.14
N SER A 2 -21.90 18.90 -53.88
CA SER A 2 -22.46 18.51 -52.58
C SER A 2 -21.67 17.36 -51.96
N LEU A 3 -21.47 17.43 -50.62
CA LEU A 3 -20.93 16.37 -49.80
C LEU A 3 -21.95 15.23 -49.63
N PRO A 4 -21.55 13.95 -49.57
CA PRO A 4 -22.48 12.86 -49.26
C PRO A 4 -22.68 12.67 -47.76
N ASP A 5 -23.92 12.33 -47.40
CA ASP A 5 -24.41 11.93 -46.07
C ASP A 5 -23.63 10.78 -45.48
N VAL A 6 -23.31 10.92 -44.15
CA VAL A 6 -22.82 9.83 -43.35
C VAL A 6 -24.00 9.25 -42.55
N ALA A 7 -24.30 7.99 -42.83
CA ALA A 7 -25.33 7.21 -42.20
C ALA A 7 -25.07 6.97 -40.69
N ASP A 8 -26.14 7.14 -39.95
CA ASP A 8 -26.38 6.75 -38.59
C ASP A 8 -26.10 5.24 -38.38
N THR A 9 -25.13 4.91 -37.50
CA THR A 9 -24.96 3.55 -36.95
C THR A 9 -25.22 3.60 -35.46
N SER A 10 -26.49 3.47 -35.10
CA SER A 10 -26.93 3.15 -33.72
C SER A 10 -26.34 1.82 -33.27
N ILE A 11 -25.51 1.87 -32.25
CA ILE A 11 -24.97 0.69 -31.57
C ILE A 11 -26.02 0.21 -30.54
N GLU A 12 -26.61 -0.94 -30.78
CA GLU A 12 -27.47 -1.65 -29.82
C GLU A 12 -26.63 -2.11 -28.59
N PRO A 13 -27.19 -2.03 -27.38
CA PRO A 13 -26.50 -2.56 -26.19
C PRO A 13 -26.59 -4.09 -26.17
N LEU A 14 -25.43 -4.75 -26.06
CA LEU A 14 -25.31 -6.19 -25.86
C LEU A 14 -25.93 -6.56 -24.48
N VAL A 15 -27.08 -7.20 -24.53
CA VAL A 15 -27.74 -7.82 -23.38
C VAL A 15 -27.03 -9.13 -23.08
N GLY A 16 -26.33 -9.20 -21.95
CA GLY A 16 -25.76 -10.44 -21.41
C GLY A 16 -26.85 -11.41 -20.95
N PRO A 17 -26.56 -12.72 -20.86
CA PRO A 17 -27.56 -13.74 -20.54
C PRO A 17 -28.12 -13.56 -19.11
N ARG A 18 -29.44 -13.60 -18.97
CA ARG A 18 -30.15 -13.58 -17.68
C ARG A 18 -29.83 -14.85 -16.89
N LEU A 19 -29.51 -14.69 -15.64
CA LEU A 19 -29.43 -15.78 -14.68
C LEU A 19 -30.85 -16.30 -14.39
N PRO A 20 -31.05 -17.63 -14.21
CA PRO A 20 -32.37 -18.17 -13.90
C PRO A 20 -32.80 -17.80 -12.48
N GLU A 21 -34.07 -17.47 -12.31
CA GLU A 21 -34.71 -17.25 -11.02
C GLU A 21 -34.69 -18.53 -10.16
N PRO A 22 -34.52 -18.44 -8.82
CA PRO A 22 -34.57 -19.58 -7.95
C PRO A 22 -36.00 -20.11 -7.80
N ALA A 23 -36.20 -21.39 -8.08
CA ALA A 23 -37.48 -22.08 -7.94
C ALA A 23 -37.96 -22.10 -6.47
N ALA A 24 -39.17 -21.63 -6.28
CA ALA A 24 -39.89 -21.67 -5.02
C ALA A 24 -40.39 -23.10 -4.67
N SER A 25 -39.48 -23.97 -4.14
CA SER A 25 -39.89 -25.31 -3.69
C SER A 25 -39.10 -25.89 -2.52
N ALA A 26 -38.37 -25.05 -1.77
CA ALA A 26 -37.59 -25.51 -0.61
C ALA A 26 -38.21 -25.17 0.77
N ALA A 27 -39.34 -24.45 0.82
CA ALA A 27 -39.94 -24.01 2.09
C ALA A 27 -40.94 -24.98 2.68
N GLU A 28 -41.44 -25.96 1.92
CA GLU A 28 -42.47 -26.90 2.42
C GLU A 28 -41.96 -28.23 2.97
N SER A 29 -40.69 -28.59 2.77
CA SER A 29 -40.15 -29.89 3.24
C SER A 29 -39.63 -29.88 4.68
N LEU A 30 -39.46 -28.71 5.30
CA LEU A 30 -38.93 -28.59 6.68
C LEU A 30 -39.99 -28.60 7.79
N ALA A 31 -41.29 -28.47 7.45
CA ALA A 31 -42.37 -28.50 8.42
C ALA A 31 -42.86 -29.92 8.74
N ALA A 32 -42.59 -30.90 7.90
CA ALA A 32 -43.11 -32.27 8.07
C ALA A 32 -42.27 -33.18 8.97
N THR A 33 -40.99 -32.82 9.21
CA THR A 33 -40.06 -33.69 9.97
C THR A 33 -40.05 -33.43 11.48
N ARG A 34 -40.71 -32.35 11.96
CA ARG A 34 -40.77 -32.03 13.40
C ARG A 34 -41.93 -32.64 14.19
N ARG A 35 -42.85 -33.40 13.57
CA ARG A 35 -44.05 -33.94 14.24
C ARG A 35 -43.99 -35.46 14.52
N LYS A 36 -42.90 -36.17 14.28
CA LYS A 36 -42.83 -37.65 14.48
C LYS A 36 -41.85 -38.13 15.54
N PHE A 37 -41.40 -37.28 16.45
CA PHE A 37 -40.43 -37.70 17.48
C PHE A 37 -40.89 -37.52 18.92
N ILE A 38 -42.20 -37.50 19.19
CA ILE A 38 -42.76 -37.63 20.55
C ILE A 38 -43.85 -38.66 20.47
N LEU A 39 -43.58 -39.89 20.79
CA LEU A 39 -44.45 -40.93 21.35
C LEU A 39 -43.84 -42.31 21.16
N ALA A 40 -42.95 -42.71 22.07
CA ALA A 40 -42.72 -44.14 22.44
C ALA A 40 -41.97 -44.16 23.77
N THR A 41 -42.72 -43.97 24.86
CA THR A 41 -42.36 -44.46 26.20
C THR A 41 -43.18 -45.67 26.48
N GLY A 42 -42.52 -46.81 26.68
CA GLY A 42 -43.13 -48.07 27.05
C GLY A 42 -42.12 -49.09 27.52
N THR A 43 -41.86 -49.08 28.81
CA THR A 43 -41.52 -50.14 29.77
C THR A 43 -40.92 -51.47 29.32
N LEU A 44 -39.97 -51.91 30.14
CA LEU A 44 -39.64 -53.24 30.68
C LEU A 44 -38.22 -53.76 30.34
N GLY A 45 -37.49 -54.12 31.44
CA GLY A 45 -36.57 -55.21 31.43
C GLY A 45 -35.21 -54.99 32.11
N LEU A 46 -35.15 -55.28 33.43
CA LEU A 46 -33.90 -55.46 34.17
C LEU A 46 -32.97 -56.55 33.53
N GLY A 47 -31.73 -56.13 33.26
CA GLY A 47 -30.68 -57.06 32.91
C GLY A 47 -29.31 -56.38 33.15
N ALA A 48 -28.73 -56.65 34.33
CA ALA A 48 -27.38 -56.13 34.65
C ALA A 48 -26.31 -56.92 33.86
N ALA A 49 -25.59 -56.21 32.99
CA ALA A 49 -24.29 -56.60 32.54
C ALA A 49 -23.40 -55.38 32.52
N ALA A 50 -22.46 -55.30 33.48
CA ALA A 50 -21.47 -54.24 33.57
C ALA A 50 -20.45 -54.39 32.42
N ALA A 51 -20.65 -53.63 31.34
CA ALA A 51 -19.60 -53.42 30.34
C ALA A 51 -18.83 -52.15 30.71
N PRO A 52 -17.50 -52.08 30.58
CA PRO A 52 -16.77 -50.87 30.90
C PRO A 52 -17.14 -49.78 29.91
N LEU A 53 -17.80 -48.73 30.43
CA LEU A 53 -17.99 -47.49 29.71
C LEU A 53 -16.62 -46.89 29.39
N SER A 54 -16.05 -47.26 28.23
CA SER A 54 -14.99 -46.46 27.62
C SER A 54 -15.58 -45.08 27.39
N ARG A 55 -15.32 -44.14 28.32
CA ARG A 55 -15.49 -42.72 28.09
C ARG A 55 -14.66 -42.37 26.84
N ARG A 56 -15.31 -42.36 25.68
CA ARG A 56 -14.79 -41.57 24.55
C ARG A 56 -14.72 -40.15 25.05
N VAL A 57 -13.51 -39.73 25.44
CA VAL A 57 -13.17 -38.33 25.57
C VAL A 57 -13.32 -37.78 24.15
N TYR A 58 -14.50 -37.27 23.83
CA TYR A 58 -14.63 -36.35 22.71
C TYR A 58 -13.70 -35.21 23.03
N ALA A 59 -12.56 -35.16 22.33
CA ALA A 59 -11.77 -33.94 22.29
C ALA A 59 -12.74 -32.80 21.92
N GLN A 60 -13.05 -31.94 22.89
CA GLN A 60 -13.88 -30.78 22.63
C GLN A 60 -13.16 -29.97 21.56
N GLY A 61 -13.53 -30.15 20.31
CA GLY A 61 -13.07 -29.33 19.23
C GLY A 61 -13.38 -27.87 19.56
N LYS A 62 -12.42 -26.99 19.41
CA LYS A 62 -12.63 -25.57 19.61
C LYS A 62 -13.86 -25.15 18.80
N ALA A 63 -14.74 -24.30 19.38
CA ALA A 63 -15.91 -23.77 18.69
C ALA A 63 -15.50 -23.10 17.35
N PRO A 64 -16.31 -23.25 16.29
CA PRO A 64 -16.06 -22.57 15.01
C PRO A 64 -15.94 -21.06 15.21
N MET A 65 -14.90 -20.46 14.64
CA MET A 65 -14.61 -19.03 14.73
C MET A 65 -14.55 -18.44 13.32
N ASN A 66 -15.30 -17.37 13.06
CA ASN A 66 -15.24 -16.60 11.82
C ASN A 66 -14.51 -15.27 12.09
N ILE A 67 -13.50 -14.96 11.28
CA ILE A 67 -12.67 -13.74 11.39
C ILE A 67 -12.74 -13.00 10.07
N GLY A 68 -13.17 -11.74 10.10
CA GLY A 68 -13.02 -10.83 8.95
C GLY A 68 -11.59 -10.31 8.88
N PHE A 69 -11.00 -10.39 7.68
CA PHE A 69 -9.66 -9.87 7.43
C PHE A 69 -9.61 -9.11 6.09
N TRP A 70 -9.24 -7.84 6.14
CA TRP A 70 -9.20 -6.97 4.96
C TRP A 70 -7.79 -6.50 4.63
N MET A 71 -7.51 -6.42 3.33
CA MET A 71 -6.29 -5.80 2.82
C MET A 71 -6.56 -5.01 1.53
N PHE A 72 -5.53 -4.32 1.04
CA PHE A 72 -5.57 -3.68 -0.28
C PHE A 72 -5.31 -4.71 -1.39
N GLU A 73 -5.91 -4.44 -2.56
CA GLU A 73 -5.63 -5.23 -3.79
C GLU A 73 -4.25 -4.86 -4.33
N ASN A 74 -3.45 -5.87 -4.51
CA ASN A 74 -2.13 -5.79 -5.14
C ASN A 74 -1.83 -7.14 -5.78
N PRO A 75 -1.55 -7.21 -7.08
CA PRO A 75 -1.42 -8.48 -7.81
C PRO A 75 -0.24 -9.34 -7.35
N GLN A 76 0.74 -8.79 -6.66
CA GLN A 76 1.89 -9.53 -6.14
C GLN A 76 1.71 -9.91 -4.65
N GLN A 77 1.26 -8.97 -3.83
CA GLN A 77 1.23 -9.15 -2.37
C GLN A 77 -0.01 -9.90 -1.88
N ARG A 78 -1.19 -9.60 -2.48
CA ARG A 78 -2.44 -10.26 -2.10
C ARG A 78 -2.39 -11.79 -2.26
N PRO A 79 -1.92 -12.35 -3.38
CA PRO A 79 -1.83 -13.81 -3.53
C PRO A 79 -1.00 -14.48 -2.44
N TRP A 80 0.14 -13.88 -2.07
CA TRP A 80 0.98 -14.42 -1.00
C TRP A 80 0.28 -14.41 0.36
N VAL A 81 -0.29 -13.27 0.78
CA VAL A 81 -1.04 -13.20 2.05
C VAL A 81 -2.21 -14.20 2.05
N HIS A 82 -2.96 -14.27 0.95
CA HIS A 82 -4.09 -15.18 0.82
C HIS A 82 -3.67 -16.64 0.87
N LYS A 83 -2.55 -17.01 0.21
CA LYS A 83 -1.93 -18.35 0.32
C LYS A 83 -1.61 -18.70 1.78
N ARG A 84 -0.95 -17.79 2.50
CA ARG A 84 -0.58 -17.99 3.91
C ARG A 84 -1.80 -18.08 4.83
N VAL A 85 -2.83 -17.27 4.59
CA VAL A 85 -4.11 -17.36 5.33
C VAL A 85 -4.80 -18.71 5.08
N LYS A 86 -4.81 -19.23 3.84
CA LYS A 86 -5.34 -20.56 3.54
C LYS A 86 -4.58 -21.65 4.28
N MET A 87 -3.25 -21.64 4.24
CA MET A 87 -2.40 -22.59 4.97
C MET A 87 -2.65 -22.53 6.49
N TYR A 88 -2.92 -21.32 7.03
CA TYR A 88 -3.29 -21.17 8.43
C TYR A 88 -4.63 -21.84 8.74
N MET A 89 -5.66 -21.65 7.90
CA MET A 89 -6.97 -22.31 8.07
C MET A 89 -6.88 -23.83 7.97
N GLU A 90 -6.05 -24.39 7.09
CA GLU A 90 -5.81 -25.82 7.00
C GLU A 90 -5.23 -26.41 8.29
N LYS A 91 -4.33 -25.69 8.96
CA LYS A 91 -3.77 -26.07 10.26
C LYS A 91 -4.72 -25.80 11.43
N ASN A 92 -5.71 -24.93 11.25
CA ASN A 92 -6.67 -24.52 12.29
C ASN A 92 -8.11 -24.66 11.76
N PRO A 93 -8.64 -25.88 11.59
CA PRO A 93 -9.91 -26.14 10.91
C PRO A 93 -11.14 -25.52 11.61
N ASN A 94 -11.00 -25.13 12.88
CA ASN A 94 -12.03 -24.38 13.61
C ASN A 94 -12.03 -22.87 13.30
N VAL A 95 -11.03 -22.34 12.57
CA VAL A 95 -10.95 -20.93 12.18
C VAL A 95 -11.29 -20.78 10.71
N LYS A 96 -12.26 -19.91 10.41
CA LYS A 96 -12.59 -19.46 9.06
C LYS A 96 -12.24 -17.99 8.94
N VAL A 97 -11.47 -17.62 7.92
CA VAL A 97 -11.12 -16.24 7.63
C VAL A 97 -11.87 -15.79 6.40
N ASP A 98 -12.76 -14.79 6.57
CA ASP A 98 -13.37 -14.04 5.47
C ASP A 98 -12.35 -13.00 4.98
N PHE A 99 -11.59 -13.40 3.96
CA PHE A 99 -10.52 -12.59 3.38
C PHE A 99 -11.06 -11.73 2.25
N GLN A 100 -11.01 -10.41 2.42
CA GLN A 100 -11.43 -9.45 1.41
C GLN A 100 -10.28 -8.51 1.02
N ALA A 101 -10.23 -8.17 -0.27
CA ALA A 101 -9.27 -7.20 -0.80
C ALA A 101 -10.01 -6.09 -1.54
N PHE A 102 -9.55 -4.84 -1.37
CA PHE A 102 -10.15 -3.65 -1.95
C PHE A 102 -9.11 -2.84 -2.72
N PRO A 103 -9.50 -2.06 -3.74
CA PRO A 103 -8.58 -1.14 -4.39
C PRO A 103 -7.79 -0.33 -3.35
N PHE A 104 -6.51 -0.14 -3.61
CA PHE A 104 -5.60 0.54 -2.67
C PHE A 104 -6.12 1.90 -2.20
N SER A 105 -6.70 2.69 -3.12
CA SER A 105 -7.30 4.00 -2.84
C SER A 105 -8.56 3.94 -1.97
N ASP A 106 -9.23 2.78 -1.90
CA ASP A 106 -10.56 2.65 -1.30
C ASP A 106 -10.53 2.01 0.09
N LEU A 107 -9.49 1.21 0.39
CA LEU A 107 -9.42 0.47 1.66
C LEU A 107 -9.58 1.38 2.89
N GLY A 108 -8.88 2.53 2.92
CA GLY A 108 -8.98 3.47 4.03
C GLY A 108 -10.39 4.04 4.21
N LYS A 109 -11.08 4.36 3.11
CA LYS A 109 -12.46 4.83 3.12
C LYS A 109 -13.41 3.75 3.59
N LYS A 110 -13.26 2.52 3.07
CA LYS A 110 -14.08 1.36 3.48
C LYS A 110 -13.90 1.02 4.95
N LEU A 111 -12.67 1.06 5.47
CA LEU A 111 -12.41 0.89 6.90
C LEU A 111 -13.10 1.98 7.73
N SER A 112 -13.02 3.25 7.32
CA SER A 112 -13.69 4.35 8.01
C SER A 112 -15.21 4.15 8.08
N VAL A 113 -15.85 3.76 6.96
CA VAL A 113 -17.26 3.43 6.91
C VAL A 113 -17.57 2.20 7.78
N GLY A 114 -16.78 1.14 7.66
CA GLY A 114 -16.95 -0.09 8.44
C GLY A 114 -16.88 0.17 9.96
N PHE A 115 -15.94 1.01 10.42
CA PHE A 115 -15.86 1.40 11.81
C PHE A 115 -17.07 2.25 12.26
N ALA A 116 -17.57 3.14 11.41
CA ALA A 116 -18.74 3.94 11.71
C ALA A 116 -20.02 3.10 11.80
N THR A 117 -20.17 2.09 10.95
CA THR A 117 -21.37 1.24 10.85
C THR A 117 -21.30 -0.06 11.66
N GLY A 118 -20.14 -0.36 12.29
CA GLY A 118 -19.95 -1.62 13.02
C GLY A 118 -19.66 -2.84 12.15
N THR A 119 -19.32 -2.65 10.87
CA THR A 119 -19.02 -3.71 9.89
C THR A 119 -17.53 -3.84 9.56
N ALA A 120 -16.66 -3.14 10.29
CA ALA A 120 -15.23 -3.27 10.13
C ALA A 120 -14.74 -4.69 10.47
N PRO A 121 -13.70 -5.21 9.79
CA PRO A 121 -13.15 -6.53 10.08
C PRO A 121 -12.46 -6.57 11.45
N GLU A 122 -12.27 -7.76 11.97
CA GLU A 122 -11.49 -7.97 13.20
C GLU A 122 -9.98 -7.73 13.01
N GLY A 123 -9.45 -8.06 11.81
CA GLY A 123 -8.06 -7.84 11.44
C GLY A 123 -7.93 -7.19 10.08
N PHE A 124 -6.89 -6.39 9.86
CA PHE A 124 -6.65 -5.79 8.56
C PHE A 124 -5.19 -5.35 8.38
N ILE A 125 -4.82 -5.08 7.13
CA ILE A 125 -3.55 -4.43 6.81
C ILE A 125 -3.82 -2.95 6.59
N THR A 126 -3.03 -2.09 7.22
CA THR A 126 -3.12 -0.63 7.05
C THR A 126 -1.74 -0.02 6.80
N GLY A 127 -1.72 1.11 6.07
CA GLY A 127 -0.50 1.90 5.92
C GLY A 127 -0.11 2.62 7.21
N ASP A 128 1.18 2.75 7.44
CA ASP A 128 1.74 3.43 8.62
C ASP A 128 1.25 4.88 8.75
N TRP A 129 0.99 5.57 7.65
CA TRP A 129 0.45 6.93 7.62
C TRP A 129 -1.00 7.07 8.13
N LEU A 130 -1.78 5.98 8.13
CA LEU A 130 -3.15 5.96 8.67
C LEU A 130 -3.19 5.51 10.15
N MET A 131 -2.12 4.93 10.67
CA MET A 131 -2.04 4.47 12.06
C MET A 131 -2.43 5.57 13.07
N PRO A 132 -1.92 6.82 12.96
CA PRO A 132 -2.31 7.88 13.89
C PRO A 132 -3.82 8.14 13.93
N THR A 133 -4.50 8.09 12.78
CA THR A 133 -5.96 8.27 12.69
C THR A 133 -6.71 7.15 13.39
N TRP A 134 -6.32 5.90 13.17
CA TRP A 134 -6.98 4.76 13.81
C TRP A 134 -6.74 4.73 15.31
N MET A 135 -5.51 5.03 15.75
CA MET A 135 -5.14 5.03 17.18
C MET A 135 -5.79 6.18 17.95
N SER A 136 -5.85 7.40 17.38
CA SER A 136 -6.49 8.55 18.03
C SER A 136 -7.99 8.31 18.31
N LYS A 137 -8.64 7.52 17.46
CA LYS A 137 -10.04 7.13 17.61
C LYS A 137 -10.25 5.86 18.45
N GLY A 138 -9.19 5.30 19.04
CA GLY A 138 -9.28 4.06 19.83
C GLY A 138 -9.74 2.84 19.03
N LEU A 139 -9.51 2.79 17.72
CA LEU A 139 -10.01 1.73 16.85
C LEU A 139 -9.08 0.52 16.75
N LEU A 140 -7.84 0.63 17.23
CA LEU A 140 -6.86 -0.45 17.24
C LEU A 140 -6.67 -1.02 18.64
N ALA A 141 -6.62 -2.34 18.74
CA ALA A 141 -6.22 -3.04 19.95
C ALA A 141 -4.69 -3.06 20.07
N PRO A 142 -4.13 -2.96 21.27
CA PRO A 142 -2.72 -3.24 21.50
C PRO A 142 -2.43 -4.71 21.20
N LEU A 143 -1.31 -4.97 20.55
CA LEU A 143 -0.86 -6.31 20.20
C LEU A 143 -0.13 -6.96 21.36
N ASP A 144 -0.38 -8.23 21.59
CA ASP A 144 0.39 -9.07 22.48
C ASP A 144 1.61 -9.60 21.72
N VAL A 145 2.77 -8.97 21.93
CA VAL A 145 4.01 -9.33 21.23
C VAL A 145 4.48 -10.75 21.53
N THR A 146 4.10 -11.31 22.71
CA THR A 146 4.47 -12.69 23.06
C THR A 146 3.75 -13.70 22.18
N LYS A 147 2.50 -13.44 21.82
CA LYS A 147 1.75 -14.24 20.85
C LYS A 147 2.27 -14.08 19.43
N LEU A 148 2.90 -12.95 19.10
CA LEU A 148 3.58 -12.73 17.84
C LEU A 148 4.97 -13.41 17.75
N GLY A 149 5.42 -14.04 18.84
CA GLY A 149 6.69 -14.78 18.89
C GLY A 149 7.86 -14.01 19.49
N TYR A 150 7.63 -12.84 20.08
CA TYR A 150 8.67 -12.05 20.75
C TYR A 150 8.54 -12.16 22.26
N PRO A 151 9.61 -12.56 22.98
CA PRO A 151 9.54 -12.75 24.44
C PRO A 151 9.30 -11.44 25.21
N THR A 152 9.66 -10.29 24.62
CA THR A 152 9.50 -8.96 25.24
C THR A 152 9.24 -7.89 24.19
N MET A 153 8.72 -6.73 24.61
CA MET A 153 8.62 -5.53 23.76
C MET A 153 9.97 -5.10 23.19
N LYS A 154 11.05 -5.24 23.96
CA LYS A 154 12.40 -4.93 23.50
C LYS A 154 12.81 -5.87 22.35
N ALA A 155 12.59 -7.17 22.48
CA ALA A 155 12.88 -8.13 21.42
C ALA A 155 12.07 -7.82 20.15
N TYR A 156 10.80 -7.40 20.30
CA TYR A 156 9.97 -6.96 19.20
C TYR A 156 10.55 -5.71 18.51
N THR A 157 10.88 -4.67 19.27
CA THR A 157 11.40 -3.43 18.68
C THR A 157 12.79 -3.58 18.07
N ASP A 158 13.64 -4.45 18.62
CA ASP A 158 15.01 -4.68 18.12
C ASP A 158 15.06 -5.41 16.78
N ASP A 159 14.02 -6.18 16.43
CA ASP A 159 13.93 -6.90 15.15
C ASP A 159 13.59 -5.99 13.94
N TYR A 160 13.32 -4.71 14.20
CA TYR A 160 12.99 -3.73 13.17
C TYR A 160 13.96 -2.54 13.19
N PRO A 161 14.14 -1.84 12.06
CA PRO A 161 14.70 -0.50 12.09
C PRO A 161 13.85 0.40 13.00
N PRO A 162 14.46 1.23 13.87
CA PRO A 162 13.72 2.01 14.89
C PRO A 162 12.56 2.83 14.31
N ALA A 163 12.77 3.45 13.16
CA ALA A 163 11.76 4.26 12.50
C ALA A 163 10.50 3.47 12.08
N PHE A 164 10.59 2.15 11.84
CA PHE A 164 9.45 1.32 11.43
C PHE A 164 8.50 1.03 12.58
N VAL A 165 9.02 0.89 13.77
CA VAL A 165 8.22 0.62 14.98
C VAL A 165 7.80 1.89 15.71
N GLU A 166 8.49 3.01 15.51
CA GLU A 166 8.16 4.28 16.16
C GLU A 166 6.71 4.71 15.95
N GLY A 167 6.15 4.53 14.74
CA GLY A 167 4.74 4.82 14.44
C GLY A 167 3.76 3.75 14.89
N ALA A 168 4.24 2.56 15.19
CA ALA A 168 3.44 1.40 15.62
C ALA A 168 3.44 1.16 17.12
N VAL A 169 4.37 1.80 17.87
CA VAL A 169 4.51 1.66 19.33
C VAL A 169 4.22 2.98 20.01
N ILE A 170 3.17 3.01 20.83
CA ILE A 170 2.76 4.20 21.60
C ILE A 170 2.64 3.84 23.06
N LYS A 171 3.28 4.66 23.93
CA LYS A 171 3.28 4.46 25.40
C LYS A 171 3.67 3.02 25.78
N GLY A 172 4.68 2.45 25.09
CA GLY A 172 5.19 1.11 25.34
C GLY A 172 4.29 -0.04 24.89
N LYS A 173 3.23 0.22 24.12
CA LYS A 173 2.33 -0.80 23.56
C LYS A 173 2.45 -0.80 22.04
N ALA A 174 2.56 -1.99 21.44
CA ALA A 174 2.51 -2.16 19.98
C ALA A 174 1.05 -2.15 19.50
N TYR A 175 0.76 -1.41 18.42
CA TYR A 175 -0.55 -1.38 17.76
C TYR A 175 -0.47 -1.87 16.31
N GLY A 176 0.71 -2.01 15.75
CA GLY A 176 0.97 -2.55 14.43
C GLY A 176 2.04 -3.62 14.48
N PHE A 177 1.93 -4.63 13.64
CA PHE A 177 2.96 -5.63 13.39
C PHE A 177 3.50 -5.38 11.97
N PRO A 178 4.70 -4.74 11.84
CA PRO A 178 5.19 -4.31 10.55
C PRO A 178 5.40 -5.50 9.61
N LEU A 179 4.82 -5.39 8.41
CA LEU A 179 4.85 -6.44 7.39
C LEU A 179 5.85 -6.11 6.29
N TRP A 180 5.59 -5.04 5.54
CA TRP A 180 6.46 -4.54 4.48
C TRP A 180 6.78 -3.07 4.70
N PHE A 181 8.02 -2.69 4.44
CA PHE A 181 8.43 -1.29 4.38
C PHE A 181 9.34 -1.08 3.17
N TYR A 182 9.08 -0.02 2.43
CA TYR A 182 9.77 0.31 1.19
C TYR A 182 10.44 1.66 1.28
N GLY A 183 11.65 1.74 0.71
CA GLY A 183 12.19 2.95 0.16
C GLY A 183 11.90 3.04 -1.33
N PHE A 184 12.29 4.13 -1.92
CA PHE A 184 12.16 4.38 -3.34
C PHE A 184 13.53 4.65 -3.94
N SER A 185 13.78 4.08 -5.11
CA SER A 185 14.96 4.37 -5.90
C SER A 185 14.58 5.10 -7.17
N ASN A 186 15.52 5.82 -7.77
CA ASN A 186 15.35 6.39 -9.09
C ASN A 186 15.64 5.31 -10.14
N TYR A 187 14.62 4.83 -10.83
CA TYR A 187 14.75 3.84 -11.89
C TYR A 187 15.10 4.53 -13.21
N LEU A 188 16.16 4.07 -13.83
CA LEU A 188 16.72 4.59 -15.08
C LEU A 188 16.56 3.55 -16.19
N ASN A 189 16.12 3.98 -17.38
CA ASN A 189 16.29 3.19 -18.60
C ASN A 189 17.67 3.48 -19.17
N THR A 190 18.61 2.55 -19.02
CA THR A 190 20.02 2.76 -19.39
C THR A 190 20.23 2.86 -20.90
N ARG A 191 19.30 2.30 -21.71
CA ARG A 191 19.33 2.44 -23.16
C ARG A 191 19.02 3.88 -23.58
N HIS A 192 18.01 4.50 -22.98
CA HIS A 192 17.68 5.90 -23.27
C HIS A 192 18.83 6.85 -22.90
N PHE A 193 19.59 6.58 -21.84
CA PHE A 193 20.79 7.34 -21.51
C PHE A 193 21.83 7.26 -22.63
N LYS A 194 22.13 6.04 -23.10
CA LYS A 194 23.10 5.81 -24.18
C LYS A 194 22.66 6.46 -25.50
N GLU A 195 21.36 6.47 -25.81
CA GLU A 195 20.81 7.14 -27.01
C GLU A 195 21.17 8.62 -27.08
N VAL A 196 21.32 9.29 -25.96
CA VAL A 196 21.69 10.73 -25.89
C VAL A 196 23.14 10.94 -25.45
N GLY A 197 23.98 9.89 -25.52
CA GLY A 197 25.39 9.97 -25.18
C GLY A 197 25.70 10.14 -23.69
N LEU A 198 24.81 9.66 -22.81
CA LEU A 198 25.00 9.67 -21.35
C LEU A 198 25.42 8.27 -20.88
N ASP A 199 26.31 8.24 -19.88
CA ASP A 199 26.63 7.03 -19.12
C ASP A 199 25.64 6.87 -17.96
N PRO A 200 24.84 5.79 -17.88
CA PRO A 200 23.82 5.63 -16.85
C PRO A 200 24.40 5.44 -15.43
N ILE A 201 25.70 5.28 -15.28
CA ILE A 201 26.39 5.18 -13.99
C ILE A 201 26.96 6.55 -13.59
N LYS A 202 27.81 7.12 -14.47
CA LYS A 202 28.54 8.36 -14.19
C LYS A 202 27.61 9.58 -14.23
N ASP A 203 26.64 9.58 -15.16
CA ASP A 203 25.71 10.68 -15.39
C ASP A 203 24.36 10.45 -14.69
N ALA A 204 24.26 9.44 -13.80
CA ALA A 204 23.07 9.25 -12.96
C ALA A 204 22.83 10.50 -12.10
N PRO A 205 21.65 11.14 -12.19
CA PRO A 205 21.40 12.41 -11.51
C PRO A 205 21.48 12.29 -9.99
N GLN A 206 22.28 13.14 -9.36
CA GLN A 206 22.45 13.18 -7.91
C GLN A 206 21.67 14.32 -7.26
N THR A 207 21.26 15.34 -8.04
CA THR A 207 20.45 16.44 -7.57
C THR A 207 19.18 16.57 -8.38
N TRP A 208 18.17 17.25 -7.82
CA TRP A 208 16.91 17.53 -8.53
C TRP A 208 17.13 18.37 -9.79
N GLU A 209 18.11 19.27 -9.76
CA GLU A 209 18.49 20.07 -10.92
C GLU A 209 19.09 19.19 -12.01
N GLN A 210 20.08 18.33 -11.66
CA GLN A 210 20.64 17.37 -12.60
C GLN A 210 19.58 16.42 -13.16
N LEU A 211 18.64 15.97 -12.31
CA LEU A 211 17.53 15.12 -12.77
C LEU A 211 16.68 15.86 -13.81
N GLY A 212 16.39 17.14 -13.59
CA GLY A 212 15.63 17.95 -14.54
C GLY A 212 16.37 18.13 -15.88
N GLU A 213 17.67 18.44 -15.85
CA GLU A 213 18.47 18.59 -17.07
C GLU A 213 18.62 17.27 -17.86
N VAL A 214 18.88 16.17 -17.16
CA VAL A 214 18.93 14.84 -17.79
C VAL A 214 17.56 14.47 -18.36
N ALA A 215 16.49 14.72 -17.61
CA ALA A 215 15.12 14.45 -18.04
C ALA A 215 14.76 15.24 -19.31
N LYS A 216 15.14 16.52 -19.40
CA LYS A 216 14.99 17.35 -20.59
C LYS A 216 15.66 16.71 -21.81
N ARG A 217 16.90 16.24 -21.69
CA ARG A 217 17.64 15.57 -22.77
C ARG A 217 17.00 14.26 -23.22
N LEU A 218 16.39 13.53 -22.30
CA LEU A 218 15.75 12.23 -22.55
C LEU A 218 14.32 12.34 -23.06
N THR A 219 13.73 13.54 -23.03
CA THR A 219 12.35 13.78 -23.48
C THR A 219 12.27 13.80 -25.00
N ILE A 220 11.28 13.08 -25.56
CA ILE A 220 10.96 13.11 -26.98
C ILE A 220 9.51 13.59 -27.15
N LYS A 221 9.32 14.59 -28.01
CA LYS A 221 8.01 15.14 -28.35
C LYS A 221 7.79 15.16 -29.87
N GLU A 222 6.55 14.95 -30.28
CA GLU A 222 6.05 15.21 -31.62
C GLU A 222 5.02 16.33 -31.52
N GLY A 223 5.43 17.55 -31.89
CA GLY A 223 4.64 18.75 -31.58
C GLY A 223 4.45 18.92 -30.07
N ASN A 224 3.20 18.98 -29.64
CA ASN A 224 2.86 19.08 -28.20
C ASN A 224 2.67 17.73 -27.50
N LYS A 225 2.75 16.62 -28.25
CA LYS A 225 2.55 15.27 -27.68
C LYS A 225 3.85 14.70 -27.17
N PHE A 226 3.84 14.21 -25.94
CA PHE A 226 4.95 13.43 -25.41
C PHE A 226 4.93 12.01 -26.00
N VAL A 227 5.99 11.65 -26.72
CA VAL A 227 6.28 10.28 -27.14
C VAL A 227 6.99 9.55 -26.02
N ARG A 228 7.96 10.25 -25.38
CA ARG A 228 8.68 9.78 -24.21
C ARG A 228 8.92 10.94 -23.25
N GLN A 229 8.52 10.78 -22.01
CA GLN A 229 8.85 11.71 -20.93
C GLN A 229 10.23 11.37 -20.37
N GLY A 230 11.07 12.37 -20.12
CA GLY A 230 12.37 12.14 -19.50
C GLY A 230 12.23 11.72 -18.04
N TYR A 231 11.26 12.30 -17.34
CA TYR A 231 10.89 11.93 -15.98
C TYR A 231 9.37 11.99 -15.81
N LYS A 232 8.82 11.02 -15.06
CA LYS A 232 7.38 10.98 -14.79
C LYS A 232 7.12 10.85 -13.30
N PHE A 233 6.35 11.81 -12.74
CA PHE A 233 5.84 11.71 -11.38
C PHE A 233 4.60 10.81 -11.32
N ALA A 234 4.43 10.08 -10.22
CA ALA A 234 3.20 9.35 -9.95
C ALA A 234 2.16 10.31 -9.35
N MET A 235 1.05 10.51 -10.06
CA MET A 235 -0.01 11.46 -9.70
C MET A 235 -1.41 10.86 -9.66
N HIS A 236 -1.51 9.53 -9.71
CA HIS A 236 -2.79 8.82 -9.81
C HIS A 236 -3.59 8.73 -8.49
N ALA A 237 -3.02 9.15 -7.37
CA ALA A 237 -3.68 9.32 -6.09
C ALA A 237 -2.90 10.30 -5.21
N SER A 238 -3.57 10.96 -4.27
CA SER A 238 -2.99 11.98 -3.40
C SER A 238 -1.81 11.48 -2.54
N ILE A 239 -1.86 10.22 -2.09
CA ILE A 239 -0.75 9.58 -1.38
C ILE A 239 0.56 9.58 -2.20
N TRP A 240 0.48 9.40 -3.53
CA TRP A 240 1.66 9.41 -4.39
C TRP A 240 2.28 10.79 -4.52
N THR A 241 1.45 11.84 -4.51
CA THR A 241 1.97 13.21 -4.40
C THR A 241 2.77 13.39 -3.12
N MET A 242 2.24 12.90 -1.99
CA MET A 242 2.95 12.97 -0.71
C MET A 242 4.26 12.17 -0.73
N ILE A 243 4.25 10.95 -1.26
CA ILE A 243 5.44 10.10 -1.36
C ILE A 243 6.57 10.83 -2.09
N GLN A 244 6.26 11.58 -3.15
CA GLN A 244 7.26 12.23 -3.98
C GLN A 244 7.59 13.66 -3.52
N PHE A 245 6.65 14.38 -2.93
CA PHE A 245 6.88 15.74 -2.44
C PHE A 245 7.54 15.79 -1.06
N ASN A 246 7.23 14.84 -0.18
CA ASN A 246 7.78 14.79 1.17
C ASN A 246 9.33 14.85 1.23
N PRO A 247 10.07 14.05 0.44
CA PRO A 247 11.53 14.14 0.43
C PRO A 247 12.03 15.47 -0.13
N ILE A 248 11.38 16.07 -1.13
CA ILE A 248 11.77 17.37 -1.66
C ILE A 248 11.60 18.44 -0.56
N LEU A 249 10.46 18.43 0.14
CA LEU A 249 10.18 19.36 1.22
C LEU A 249 11.21 19.26 2.35
N THR A 250 11.45 18.04 2.83
CA THR A 250 12.36 17.81 3.96
C THR A 250 13.82 18.09 3.60
N GLN A 251 14.26 17.80 2.37
CA GLN A 251 15.58 18.15 1.84
C GLN A 251 15.76 19.68 1.70
N CYS A 252 14.68 20.44 1.51
CA CYS A 252 14.69 21.89 1.56
C CYS A 252 14.68 22.45 3.00
N GLY A 253 14.74 21.61 4.03
CA GLY A 253 14.65 22.01 5.44
C GLY A 253 13.23 22.33 5.89
N GLY A 254 12.21 21.91 5.12
CA GLY A 254 10.81 22.14 5.41
C GLY A 254 10.13 21.03 6.22
N ALA A 255 8.96 21.37 6.74
CA ALA A 255 8.03 20.48 7.40
C ALA A 255 6.59 20.87 7.04
N TYR A 256 5.65 19.93 7.20
CA TYR A 256 4.24 20.22 6.98
C TYR A 256 3.62 21.00 8.14
N PHE A 257 4.05 20.72 9.36
CA PHE A 257 3.49 21.31 10.57
C PHE A 257 4.59 21.92 11.44
N ASP A 258 4.25 22.99 12.14
CA ASP A 258 5.05 23.50 13.23
C ASP A 258 4.80 22.71 14.53
N LYS A 259 5.52 23.08 15.61
CA LYS A 259 5.39 22.43 16.93
C LYS A 259 3.97 22.55 17.55
N ASN A 260 3.16 23.49 17.09
CA ASN A 260 1.79 23.71 17.55
C ASN A 260 0.75 22.98 16.68
N GLY A 261 1.21 22.27 15.63
CA GLY A 261 0.34 21.55 14.69
C GLY A 261 -0.31 22.44 13.64
N LYS A 262 0.17 23.70 13.45
CA LYS A 262 -0.24 24.56 12.35
C LYS A 262 0.46 24.14 11.06
N CYS A 263 -0.27 24.10 9.95
CA CYS A 263 0.32 23.81 8.66
C CYS A 263 1.20 24.96 8.17
N ILE A 264 2.47 24.67 7.89
CA ILE A 264 3.49 25.65 7.49
C ILE A 264 4.09 25.33 6.11
N VAL A 265 3.42 24.52 5.30
CA VAL A 265 3.93 24.11 3.98
C VAL A 265 4.10 25.30 3.01
N ASN A 266 3.50 26.45 3.31
CA ASN A 266 3.55 27.69 2.55
C ASN A 266 4.71 28.63 2.95
N ASN A 267 5.67 28.15 3.75
CA ASN A 267 6.89 28.88 4.11
C ASN A 267 7.95 28.84 2.99
N ALA A 268 9.10 29.49 3.21
CA ALA A 268 10.18 29.55 2.22
C ALA A 268 10.67 28.17 1.74
N ALA A 269 10.76 27.18 2.65
CA ALA A 269 11.17 25.82 2.31
C ALA A 269 10.12 25.10 1.45
N GLY A 270 8.83 25.26 1.77
CA GLY A 270 7.73 24.73 0.97
C GLY A 270 7.63 25.37 -0.42
N LEU A 271 7.84 26.70 -0.51
CA LEU A 271 7.93 27.39 -1.80
C LEU A 271 9.08 26.83 -2.66
N LYS A 272 10.29 26.70 -2.08
CA LYS A 272 11.45 26.10 -2.75
C LYS A 272 11.16 24.67 -3.23
N ALA A 273 10.61 23.84 -2.36
CA ALA A 273 10.26 22.46 -2.68
C ALA A 273 9.24 22.36 -3.82
N MET A 274 8.19 23.18 -3.80
CA MET A 274 7.16 23.19 -4.83
C MET A 274 7.69 23.76 -6.16
N THR A 275 8.63 24.72 -6.12
CA THR A 275 9.34 25.20 -7.31
C THR A 275 10.14 24.06 -7.95
N ILE A 276 10.90 23.28 -7.17
CA ILE A 276 11.60 22.08 -7.67
C ILE A 276 10.59 21.10 -8.29
N ARG A 277 9.48 20.80 -7.61
CA ARG A 277 8.45 19.89 -8.16
C ARG A 277 7.85 20.39 -9.47
N ALA A 278 7.53 21.65 -9.56
CA ALA A 278 6.91 22.23 -10.75
C ALA A 278 7.87 22.44 -11.93
N SER A 279 9.19 22.52 -11.68
CA SER A 279 10.20 22.77 -12.72
C SER A 279 10.23 21.70 -13.81
N PHE A 280 9.90 20.46 -13.49
CA PHE A 280 9.92 19.35 -14.46
C PHE A 280 8.95 19.57 -15.61
N ALA A 281 7.78 20.11 -15.35
CA ALA A 281 6.83 20.51 -16.40
C ALA A 281 7.13 21.90 -16.95
N LYS A 282 7.38 22.89 -16.08
CA LYS A 282 7.43 24.31 -16.46
C LYS A 282 8.77 24.80 -17.01
N GLN A 283 9.88 24.29 -16.48
CA GLN A 283 11.23 24.72 -16.85
C GLN A 283 11.89 23.72 -17.81
N TYR A 284 11.86 22.42 -17.44
CA TYR A 284 12.54 21.39 -18.22
C TYR A 284 11.67 20.83 -19.34
N GLY A 285 10.34 20.97 -19.27
CA GLY A 285 9.41 20.41 -20.24
C GLY A 285 9.50 18.89 -20.37
N ALA A 286 9.89 18.23 -19.28
CA ALA A 286 10.20 16.79 -19.22
C ALA A 286 9.06 15.94 -18.69
N GLU A 287 8.02 16.55 -18.15
CA GLU A 287 6.81 15.94 -17.61
C GLU A 287 5.57 16.53 -18.30
N ASP A 288 4.59 15.68 -18.62
CA ASP A 288 3.29 16.12 -19.15
C ASP A 288 2.40 16.59 -18.00
N PRO A 289 1.98 17.86 -17.95
CA PRO A 289 1.05 18.35 -16.92
C PRO A 289 -0.26 17.57 -16.85
N ALA A 290 -0.72 17.01 -17.98
CA ALA A 290 -1.97 16.23 -18.05
C ALA A 290 -1.91 14.96 -17.19
N ASP A 291 -0.73 14.41 -16.92
CA ASP A 291 -0.56 13.25 -16.04
C ASP A 291 -1.00 13.55 -14.59
N SER A 292 -1.08 14.83 -14.19
CA SER A 292 -1.51 15.22 -12.85
C SER A 292 -2.99 14.91 -12.56
N ILE A 293 -3.81 14.69 -13.60
CA ILE A 293 -5.23 14.28 -13.47
C ILE A 293 -5.47 12.83 -13.94
N ALA A 294 -4.47 12.20 -14.53
CA ALA A 294 -4.61 10.86 -15.07
C ALA A 294 -4.67 9.82 -13.95
N THR A 295 -5.65 8.92 -14.02
CA THR A 295 -5.73 7.76 -13.13
C THR A 295 -4.83 6.62 -13.58
N ASN A 296 -4.38 6.63 -14.85
CA ASN A 296 -3.51 5.66 -15.52
C ASN A 296 -2.86 6.29 -16.77
N PRO A 297 -1.70 5.77 -17.23
CA PRO A 297 -0.95 4.67 -16.64
C PRO A 297 -0.03 5.12 -15.51
N LEU A 298 0.28 4.17 -14.61
CA LEU A 298 1.32 4.36 -13.60
C LEU A 298 2.68 4.63 -14.29
N PRO A 299 3.56 5.46 -13.70
CA PRO A 299 4.89 5.68 -14.25
C PRO A 299 5.67 4.38 -14.53
N ALA A 300 5.50 3.38 -13.66
CA ALA A 300 6.09 2.06 -13.84
C ALA A 300 5.60 1.35 -15.11
N MET A 301 4.31 1.44 -15.42
CA MET A 301 3.75 0.83 -16.63
C MET A 301 4.21 1.53 -17.91
N ASP A 302 4.34 2.85 -17.86
CA ASP A 302 4.90 3.62 -18.99
C ASP A 302 6.39 3.35 -19.16
N TRP A 303 7.14 3.18 -18.05
CA TRP A 303 8.56 2.84 -18.11
C TRP A 303 8.81 1.46 -18.72
N LEU A 304 8.00 0.46 -18.38
CA LEU A 304 8.06 -0.87 -19.00
C LEU A 304 7.73 -0.84 -20.50
N LYS A 305 6.94 0.14 -20.95
CA LYS A 305 6.64 0.43 -22.36
C LYS A 305 7.59 1.45 -22.98
N GLU A 306 8.64 1.85 -22.25
CA GLU A 306 9.65 2.81 -22.66
C GLU A 306 9.11 4.22 -23.00
N ARG A 307 7.97 4.58 -22.44
CA ARG A 307 7.33 5.90 -22.60
C ARG A 307 7.82 6.95 -21.60
N ASN A 308 8.58 6.55 -20.60
CA ASN A 308 9.36 7.44 -19.75
C ASN A 308 10.74 6.84 -19.48
N SER A 309 11.73 7.71 -19.27
CA SER A 309 13.13 7.30 -19.11
C SER A 309 13.51 7.10 -17.66
N MET A 310 12.94 7.90 -16.77
CA MET A 310 13.22 7.87 -15.33
C MET A 310 11.94 8.08 -14.52
N PHE A 311 11.93 7.48 -13.33
CA PHE A 311 10.89 7.71 -12.32
C PHE A 311 11.35 7.20 -10.96
N ILE A 312 10.84 7.78 -9.88
CA ILE A 312 11.08 7.30 -8.52
C ILE A 312 9.96 6.35 -8.13
N SER A 313 10.31 5.13 -7.72
CA SER A 313 9.36 4.09 -7.31
C SER A 313 9.95 3.14 -6.28
N HIS A 314 9.07 2.42 -5.60
CA HIS A 314 9.42 1.20 -4.88
C HIS A 314 9.81 0.07 -5.86
N PRO A 315 10.34 -1.08 -5.40
CA PRO A 315 10.88 -2.12 -6.28
C PRO A 315 9.85 -2.87 -7.14
N LEU A 316 8.54 -2.68 -6.96
CA LEU A 316 7.51 -3.41 -7.69
C LEU A 316 7.67 -3.46 -9.22
N PRO A 317 8.10 -2.39 -9.92
CA PRO A 317 8.32 -2.46 -11.36
C PRO A 317 9.32 -3.54 -11.78
N LEU A 318 10.29 -3.84 -10.95
CA LEU A 318 11.32 -4.85 -11.25
C LEU A 318 10.74 -6.27 -11.36
N VAL A 319 9.67 -6.56 -10.63
CA VAL A 319 8.93 -7.83 -10.76
C VAL A 319 8.25 -7.92 -12.12
N ALA A 320 7.65 -6.81 -12.54
CA ALA A 320 6.90 -6.75 -13.77
C ALA A 320 7.81 -6.73 -15.01
N ILE A 321 9.09 -6.34 -14.90
CA ILE A 321 10.01 -6.30 -16.05
C ILE A 321 10.06 -7.66 -16.73
N LYS A 322 10.32 -8.73 -15.99
CA LYS A 322 10.48 -10.07 -16.56
C LYS A 322 9.22 -10.55 -17.30
N SER A 323 8.04 -10.20 -16.80
CA SER A 323 6.77 -10.63 -17.40
C SER A 323 6.24 -9.70 -18.48
N GLN A 324 6.58 -8.41 -18.43
CA GLN A 324 6.01 -7.38 -19.32
C GLN A 324 7.01 -6.80 -20.33
N ASN A 325 8.29 -6.92 -20.06
CA ASN A 325 9.37 -6.52 -20.97
C ASN A 325 10.59 -7.43 -20.77
N GLN A 326 10.48 -8.68 -21.26
CA GLN A 326 11.52 -9.70 -21.14
C GLN A 326 12.86 -9.19 -21.69
N LYS A 327 12.85 -8.46 -22.82
CA LYS A 327 14.05 -7.88 -23.42
C LYS A 327 14.77 -6.92 -22.46
N MET A 328 14.01 -6.03 -21.79
CA MET A 328 14.56 -5.12 -20.79
C MET A 328 15.25 -5.87 -19.64
N PHE A 329 14.67 -7.01 -19.25
CA PHE A 329 15.23 -7.86 -18.19
C PHE A 329 16.51 -8.58 -18.65
N ASP A 330 16.50 -9.23 -19.81
CA ASP A 330 17.60 -10.06 -20.32
C ASP A 330 18.82 -9.20 -20.68
N GLU A 331 18.61 -8.07 -21.36
CA GLU A 331 19.66 -7.13 -21.77
C GLU A 331 20.06 -6.16 -20.65
N ARG A 332 19.38 -6.21 -19.50
CA ARG A 332 19.65 -5.36 -18.33
C ARG A 332 19.79 -3.87 -18.65
N TYR A 333 18.92 -3.32 -19.52
CA TYR A 333 18.94 -1.88 -19.80
C TYR A 333 18.08 -1.07 -18.82
N PHE A 334 18.17 -1.45 -17.55
CA PHE A 334 17.59 -0.72 -16.41
C PHE A 334 18.58 -0.66 -15.24
N ARG A 335 18.36 0.27 -14.35
CA ARG A 335 19.11 0.43 -13.12
C ARG A 335 18.25 1.07 -12.04
N ALA A 336 18.40 0.64 -10.79
CA ALA A 336 17.97 1.37 -9.62
C ALA A 336 19.15 2.21 -9.10
N ALA A 337 18.99 3.52 -9.12
CA ALA A 337 19.97 4.46 -8.62
C ALA A 337 19.47 5.19 -7.38
N ARG A 338 20.37 5.76 -6.60
CA ARG A 338 20.00 6.63 -5.49
C ARG A 338 19.10 7.77 -5.98
N ALA A 339 18.05 8.07 -5.23
CA ALA A 339 17.22 9.21 -5.52
C ALA A 339 17.99 10.53 -5.39
N PRO A 340 17.62 11.58 -6.16
CA PRO A 340 18.30 12.86 -6.11
C PRO A 340 18.08 13.57 -4.78
N GLY A 341 19.02 14.44 -4.44
CA GLY A 341 18.95 15.37 -3.32
C GLY A 341 18.86 16.82 -3.75
N VAL A 342 18.66 17.72 -2.80
CA VAL A 342 18.96 19.16 -3.00
C VAL A 342 20.50 19.33 -3.08
N GLU A 343 21.23 18.47 -2.38
CA GLU A 343 22.70 18.37 -2.43
C GLU A 343 23.10 16.98 -2.98
N ALA A 344 24.15 16.96 -3.79
CA ALA A 344 24.68 15.73 -4.36
C ALA A 344 25.10 14.74 -3.26
N GLY A 345 24.80 13.46 -3.47
CA GLY A 345 25.12 12.40 -2.53
C GLY A 345 24.26 12.37 -1.24
N LYS A 346 23.36 13.35 -1.04
CA LYS A 346 22.46 13.42 0.14
C LYS A 346 21.01 13.09 -0.18
N GLY A 347 20.71 12.57 -1.37
CA GLY A 347 19.37 12.21 -1.78
C GLY A 347 18.79 11.05 -0.97
N TYR A 348 17.50 11.17 -0.67
CA TYR A 348 16.67 10.15 -0.05
C TYR A 348 15.21 10.32 -0.51
N THR A 349 14.38 9.35 -0.19
CA THR A 349 12.96 9.33 -0.57
C THR A 349 12.06 9.17 0.64
N THR A 350 10.77 9.11 0.44
CA THR A 350 9.85 8.67 1.47
C THR A 350 10.01 7.17 1.70
N THR A 351 10.05 6.78 2.97
CA THR A 351 9.83 5.39 3.40
C THR A 351 8.41 5.27 3.93
N TYR A 352 7.72 4.24 3.52
CA TYR A 352 6.40 3.92 4.07
C TYR A 352 6.20 2.41 4.10
N GLY A 353 5.21 1.98 4.85
CA GLY A 353 4.95 0.55 4.95
C GLY A 353 3.56 0.20 5.44
N PHE A 354 3.39 -1.09 5.63
CA PHE A 354 2.13 -1.68 6.03
C PHE A 354 2.28 -2.50 7.29
N ASN A 355 1.26 -2.41 8.12
CA ASN A 355 1.18 -3.13 9.37
C ASN A 355 -0.05 -4.06 9.37
N PHE A 356 0.11 -5.25 9.91
CA PHE A 356 -1.00 -6.00 10.44
C PHE A 356 -1.50 -5.33 11.71
N VAL A 357 -2.80 -5.15 11.81
CA VAL A 357 -3.44 -4.54 12.97
C VAL A 357 -4.69 -5.32 13.39
N VAL A 358 -5.08 -5.17 14.64
CA VAL A 358 -6.27 -5.80 15.22
C VAL A 358 -7.25 -4.71 15.63
N SER A 359 -8.52 -4.87 15.27
CA SER A 359 -9.59 -3.97 15.69
C SER A 359 -9.80 -4.03 17.21
N ALA A 360 -9.91 -2.87 17.86
CA ALA A 360 -10.27 -2.80 19.28
C ALA A 360 -11.66 -3.38 19.58
N ARG A 361 -12.52 -3.51 18.54
CA ARG A 361 -13.87 -4.09 18.67
C ARG A 361 -13.89 -5.60 18.49
N ALA A 362 -12.78 -6.22 18.11
CA ALA A 362 -12.68 -7.67 17.97
C ALA A 362 -12.79 -8.36 19.34
N PRO A 363 -13.59 -9.42 19.49
CA PRO A 363 -13.60 -10.25 20.70
C PRO A 363 -12.20 -10.80 21.02
N SER A 364 -11.90 -11.01 22.30
CA SER A 364 -10.57 -11.40 22.79
C SER A 364 -10.05 -12.72 22.21
N ASP A 365 -10.94 -13.68 21.94
CA ASP A 365 -10.61 -14.94 21.30
C ASP A 365 -10.22 -14.77 19.84
N LYS A 366 -10.91 -13.88 19.10
CA LYS A 366 -10.55 -13.51 17.73
C LYS A 366 -9.26 -12.69 17.67
N GLN A 367 -9.03 -11.79 18.65
CA GLN A 367 -7.74 -11.08 18.76
C GLN A 367 -6.59 -12.07 18.94
N ALA A 368 -6.76 -13.08 19.80
CA ALA A 368 -5.75 -14.12 20.01
C ALA A 368 -5.49 -14.94 18.75
N ALA A 369 -6.53 -15.32 18.01
CA ALA A 369 -6.39 -16.04 16.75
C ALA A 369 -5.71 -15.20 15.66
N LEU A 370 -5.97 -13.88 15.61
CA LEU A 370 -5.29 -12.96 14.70
C LEU A 370 -3.80 -12.84 15.01
N HIS A 371 -3.39 -12.76 16.27
CA HIS A 371 -1.97 -12.74 16.65
C HIS A 371 -1.28 -14.05 16.19
N ASP A 372 -1.91 -15.21 16.40
CA ASP A 372 -1.36 -16.48 15.95
C ASP A 372 -1.28 -16.57 14.43
N MET A 373 -2.31 -16.10 13.72
CA MET A 373 -2.32 -16.00 12.25
C MET A 373 -1.21 -15.08 11.74
N TYR A 374 -1.02 -13.91 12.32
CA TYR A 374 0.03 -12.97 11.90
C TYR A 374 1.43 -13.55 12.13
N ARG A 375 1.65 -14.18 13.29
CA ARG A 375 2.88 -14.94 13.55
C ARG A 375 3.09 -16.02 12.51
N PHE A 376 2.05 -16.81 12.19
CA PHE A 376 2.12 -17.86 11.18
C PHE A 376 2.45 -17.31 9.79
N ILE A 377 1.81 -16.21 9.37
CA ILE A 377 2.08 -15.58 8.07
C ILE A 377 3.56 -15.19 7.94
N LEU A 378 4.19 -14.72 9.02
CA LEU A 378 5.58 -14.26 9.02
C LEU A 378 6.60 -15.32 9.49
N SER A 379 6.17 -16.52 9.94
CA SER A 379 7.09 -17.50 10.54
C SER A 379 8.10 -18.08 9.57
N ASP A 380 7.74 -18.20 8.27
CA ASP A 380 8.58 -18.72 7.21
C ASP A 380 8.41 -17.82 5.98
N ALA A 381 9.01 -16.66 6.07
CA ALA A 381 8.78 -15.59 5.11
C ALA A 381 9.82 -15.57 3.97
N ALA A 382 10.64 -16.62 3.84
CA ALA A 382 11.58 -16.74 2.72
C ALA A 382 10.82 -16.78 1.38
N ASP A 383 9.64 -17.41 1.34
CA ASP A 383 8.77 -17.46 0.17
C ASP A 383 8.12 -16.10 -0.17
N CYS A 384 8.09 -15.15 0.76
CA CYS A 384 7.59 -13.81 0.49
C CYS A 384 8.38 -13.13 -0.63
N TRP A 385 9.70 -13.24 -0.59
CA TRP A 385 10.56 -12.68 -1.63
C TRP A 385 10.33 -13.34 -2.99
N THR A 386 10.25 -14.67 -3.01
CA THR A 386 10.06 -15.44 -4.24
C THR A 386 8.69 -15.23 -4.87
N ASP A 387 7.64 -15.20 -4.04
CA ASP A 387 6.26 -15.12 -4.49
C ASP A 387 5.80 -13.68 -4.80
N THR A 388 6.31 -12.70 -4.05
CA THR A 388 5.87 -11.30 -4.18
C THR A 388 6.86 -10.42 -4.90
N ALA A 389 8.08 -10.92 -5.07
CA ALA A 389 9.31 -10.28 -5.55
C ALA A 389 9.29 -8.75 -5.50
N PRO A 390 10.37 -8.11 -5.45
CA PRO A 390 11.31 -7.94 -4.37
C PRO A 390 10.78 -6.98 -3.28
N PHE A 391 9.80 -7.42 -2.50
CA PHE A 391 9.32 -6.62 -1.37
C PHE A 391 10.05 -7.06 -0.09
N PRO A 392 10.99 -6.24 0.42
CA PRO A 392 11.65 -6.54 1.67
C PRO A 392 10.62 -6.57 2.81
N LEU A 393 10.68 -7.62 3.62
CA LEU A 393 9.97 -7.62 4.89
C LEU A 393 10.51 -6.48 5.77
N ALA A 394 9.65 -5.96 6.62
CA ALA A 394 10.03 -4.88 7.54
C ALA A 394 11.07 -5.32 8.57
N ARG A 395 10.98 -6.58 9.05
CA ARG A 395 11.90 -7.12 10.06
C ARG A 395 13.31 -7.34 9.49
N LYS A 396 14.31 -7.30 10.37
CA LYS A 396 15.71 -7.55 10.03
C LYS A 396 15.97 -9.04 9.83
N SER A 397 15.31 -9.89 10.61
CA SER A 397 15.53 -11.34 10.60
C SER A 397 14.85 -12.04 9.42
N GLY A 398 15.49 -13.11 8.92
CA GLY A 398 14.85 -14.16 8.14
C GLY A 398 14.69 -13.94 6.64
N TRP A 399 15.29 -12.87 6.03
CA TRP A 399 15.17 -12.68 4.58
C TRP A 399 16.43 -12.15 3.89
N ALA A 400 17.19 -11.26 4.55
CA ALA A 400 18.33 -10.57 3.92
C ALA A 400 19.47 -11.51 3.49
N ASP A 401 19.59 -12.66 4.12
CA ASP A 401 20.61 -13.67 3.81
C ASP A 401 20.20 -14.65 2.71
N ASN A 402 18.95 -14.57 2.21
CA ASN A 402 18.51 -15.41 1.10
C ASN A 402 19.34 -15.15 -0.16
N PRO A 403 19.94 -16.20 -0.78
CA PRO A 403 20.73 -16.03 -2.00
C PRO A 403 19.97 -15.40 -3.17
N GLU A 404 18.66 -15.64 -3.30
CA GLU A 404 17.83 -15.02 -4.35
C GLU A 404 17.67 -13.52 -4.13
N VAL A 405 17.58 -13.08 -2.87
CA VAL A 405 17.59 -11.65 -2.53
C VAL A 405 18.90 -11.01 -2.94
N LYS A 406 20.03 -11.64 -2.56
CA LYS A 406 21.38 -11.13 -2.85
C LYS A 406 21.70 -11.10 -4.35
N ALA A 407 21.11 -12.02 -5.12
CA ALA A 407 21.28 -12.07 -6.56
C ALA A 407 20.44 -11.04 -7.34
N PHE A 408 19.52 -10.33 -6.65
CA PHE A 408 18.64 -9.39 -7.31
C PHE A 408 19.38 -8.12 -7.76
N PRO A 409 19.16 -7.63 -9.00
CA PRO A 409 19.87 -6.45 -9.51
C PRO A 409 19.65 -5.22 -8.62
N ASP A 410 20.73 -4.49 -8.33
CA ASP A 410 20.73 -3.26 -7.53
C ASP A 410 20.12 -3.42 -6.12
N ILE A 411 20.12 -4.64 -5.55
CA ILE A 411 19.50 -4.92 -4.25
C ILE A 411 20.05 -4.05 -3.12
N ASP A 412 21.36 -3.76 -3.15
CA ASP A 412 22.01 -2.92 -2.14
C ASP A 412 21.43 -1.50 -2.13
N GLU A 413 21.17 -0.92 -3.31
CA GLU A 413 20.52 0.39 -3.40
C GLU A 413 19.06 0.32 -2.95
N ILE A 414 18.33 -0.74 -3.29
CA ILE A 414 16.94 -0.94 -2.89
C ILE A 414 16.83 -1.01 -1.36
N ILE A 415 17.71 -1.78 -0.70
CA ILE A 415 17.75 -1.88 0.77
C ILE A 415 18.16 -0.54 1.36
N ALA A 416 19.24 0.07 0.85
CA ALA A 416 19.75 1.33 1.36
C ALA A 416 18.74 2.49 1.18
N SER A 417 17.93 2.49 0.10
CA SER A 417 16.88 3.49 -0.12
C SER A 417 15.81 3.44 0.99
N ARG A 418 15.45 2.24 1.44
CA ARG A 418 14.53 2.04 2.56
C ARG A 418 15.07 2.62 3.86
N ASP A 419 16.34 2.36 4.14
CA ASP A 419 16.96 2.72 5.42
C ASP A 419 17.30 4.22 5.51
N ARG A 420 17.51 4.88 4.35
CA ARG A 420 17.75 6.33 4.24
C ARG A 420 16.48 7.18 4.21
N GLY A 421 15.34 6.57 3.96
CA GLY A 421 14.10 7.28 3.70
C GLY A 421 13.55 8.02 4.91
N VAL A 422 12.70 9.00 4.65
CA VAL A 422 11.93 9.75 5.66
C VAL A 422 10.47 9.31 5.63
N PHE A 423 9.86 9.22 6.80
CA PHE A 423 8.45 8.85 6.91
C PHE A 423 7.53 10.01 6.55
N HIS A 424 6.31 9.68 6.17
CA HIS A 424 5.22 10.64 6.10
C HIS A 424 4.99 11.33 7.46
N PRO A 425 4.45 12.56 7.46
CA PRO A 425 4.07 13.18 8.72
C PRO A 425 3.01 12.32 9.43
N ARG A 426 3.27 11.99 10.69
CA ARG A 426 2.36 11.21 11.52
C ARG A 426 1.30 12.12 12.10
N THR A 427 0.23 12.33 11.34
CA THR A 427 -0.88 13.22 11.70
C THR A 427 -2.22 12.53 11.54
N VAL A 428 -3.19 12.92 12.34
CA VAL A 428 -4.57 12.44 12.23
C VAL A 428 -5.31 12.99 11.01
N VAL A 429 -4.78 14.03 10.37
CA VAL A 429 -5.33 14.67 9.17
C VAL A 429 -4.49 14.38 7.91
N PHE A 430 -3.87 13.20 7.86
CA PHE A 430 -2.99 12.85 6.74
C PHE A 430 -3.74 12.83 5.39
N THR A 431 -4.96 12.32 5.37
CA THR A 431 -5.75 12.24 4.13
C THR A 431 -6.04 13.64 3.59
N GLU A 432 -6.48 14.55 4.44
CA GLU A 432 -6.79 15.93 4.10
C GLU A 432 -5.52 16.69 3.64
N LEU A 433 -4.39 16.45 4.31
CA LEU A 433 -3.10 16.99 3.89
C LEU A 433 -2.71 16.50 2.50
N ALA A 434 -2.82 15.20 2.26
CA ALA A 434 -2.47 14.60 0.97
C ALA A 434 -3.35 15.15 -0.17
N ASP A 435 -4.65 15.25 0.07
CA ASP A 435 -5.61 15.78 -0.91
C ASP A 435 -5.36 17.27 -1.19
N ALA A 436 -5.09 18.09 -0.16
CA ALA A 436 -4.78 19.49 -0.32
C ALA A 436 -3.49 19.72 -1.13
N MET A 437 -2.44 18.94 -0.84
CA MET A 437 -1.18 19.01 -1.58
C MET A 437 -1.33 18.54 -3.02
N HIS A 438 -2.11 17.49 -3.26
CA HIS A 438 -2.40 17.00 -4.60
C HIS A 438 -3.12 18.05 -5.44
N LYS A 439 -4.17 18.66 -4.91
CA LYS A 439 -4.89 19.78 -5.54
C LYS A 439 -3.97 20.97 -5.82
N ALA A 440 -3.06 21.32 -4.88
CA ALA A 440 -2.10 22.39 -5.10
C ALA A 440 -1.20 22.12 -6.31
N VAL A 441 -0.63 20.90 -6.43
CA VAL A 441 0.18 20.52 -7.58
C VAL A 441 -0.64 20.61 -8.88
N GLN A 442 -1.88 20.10 -8.90
CA GLN A 442 -2.76 20.19 -10.07
C GLN A 442 -3.03 21.65 -10.49
N LYS A 443 -3.38 22.51 -9.56
CA LYS A 443 -3.63 23.94 -9.84
C LYS A 443 -2.39 24.62 -10.41
N ILE A 444 -1.21 24.32 -9.88
CA ILE A 444 0.07 24.88 -10.36
C ILE A 444 0.37 24.40 -11.78
N LEU A 445 0.17 23.11 -12.08
CA LEU A 445 0.55 22.52 -13.36
C LEU A 445 -0.46 22.80 -14.47
N LEU A 446 -1.77 22.75 -14.17
CA LEU A 446 -2.84 22.81 -15.16
C LEU A 446 -3.41 24.23 -15.33
N SER A 447 -3.56 24.95 -14.22
CA SER A 447 -4.18 26.29 -14.22
C SER A 447 -3.16 27.42 -14.10
N ASN A 448 -1.86 27.13 -14.12
CA ASN A 448 -0.79 28.10 -13.92
C ASN A 448 -0.93 28.95 -12.63
N MET A 449 -1.60 28.40 -11.61
CA MET A 449 -1.73 29.09 -10.33
C MET A 449 -0.36 29.40 -9.75
N ASP A 450 -0.22 30.57 -9.16
CA ASP A 450 0.98 30.94 -8.41
C ASP A 450 1.26 29.96 -7.28
N ILE A 451 2.54 29.58 -7.11
CA ILE A 451 2.94 28.55 -6.14
C ILE A 451 2.58 28.95 -4.71
N LYS A 452 2.82 30.24 -4.34
CA LYS A 452 2.53 30.72 -2.99
C LYS A 452 1.03 30.72 -2.71
N THR A 453 0.24 31.11 -3.70
CA THR A 453 -1.23 31.09 -3.62
C THR A 453 -1.74 29.66 -3.43
N ALA A 454 -1.27 28.70 -4.24
CA ALA A 454 -1.68 27.29 -4.13
C ALA A 454 -1.32 26.68 -2.78
N LEU A 455 -0.11 26.98 -2.26
CA LEU A 455 0.32 26.49 -0.95
C LEU A 455 -0.41 27.17 0.21
N ASN A 456 -0.80 28.44 0.08
CA ASN A 456 -1.63 29.13 1.08
C ASN A 456 -3.03 28.48 1.17
N GLU A 457 -3.64 28.16 0.04
CA GLU A 457 -4.93 27.45 0.01
C GLU A 457 -4.83 26.07 0.64
N ALA A 458 -3.77 25.30 0.30
CA ALA A 458 -3.52 23.99 0.88
C ALA A 458 -3.33 24.08 2.41
N ALA A 459 -2.50 25.01 2.90
CA ALA A 459 -2.28 25.19 4.33
C ALA A 459 -3.58 25.53 5.06
N ALA A 460 -4.40 26.43 4.50
CA ALA A 460 -5.68 26.81 5.10
C ALA A 460 -6.70 25.64 5.11
N GLU A 461 -6.70 24.76 4.08
CA GLU A 461 -7.55 23.57 4.05
C GLU A 461 -7.13 22.57 5.16
N VAL A 462 -5.83 22.35 5.33
CA VAL A 462 -5.28 21.46 6.35
C VAL A 462 -5.51 21.97 7.77
N ASP A 463 -5.35 23.30 7.98
CA ASP A 463 -5.62 23.91 9.30
C ASP A 463 -7.09 23.78 9.70
N ARG A 464 -8.03 23.92 8.74
CA ARG A 464 -9.46 23.69 9.01
C ARG A 464 -9.73 22.22 9.39
N ALA A 465 -9.11 21.27 8.67
CA ALA A 465 -9.23 19.84 9.00
C ALA A 465 -8.65 19.53 10.38
N SER A 466 -7.49 20.10 10.71
CA SER A 466 -6.86 19.94 12.03
C SER A 466 -7.72 20.49 13.16
N ALA A 467 -8.38 21.64 12.95
CA ALA A 467 -9.31 22.22 13.92
C ALA A 467 -10.58 21.36 14.11
N ALA A 468 -11.09 20.75 13.03
CA ALA A 468 -12.22 19.82 13.10
C ALA A 468 -11.85 18.54 13.85
N ALA A 469 -10.69 17.95 13.57
CA ALA A 469 -10.21 16.74 14.22
C ALA A 469 -9.97 16.90 15.74
N LYS A 470 -9.65 18.11 16.21
CA LYS A 470 -9.49 18.40 17.66
C LYS A 470 -10.82 18.49 18.41
N LYS A 471 -11.94 18.68 17.69
CA LYS A 471 -13.28 18.81 18.28
C LYS A 471 -14.04 17.47 18.29
N ALA A 472 -13.61 16.50 17.49
CA ALA A 472 -14.18 15.17 17.36
C ALA A 472 -13.53 14.18 18.36
#